data_a7a2b01024d613ba4fa4c1d3b8ec6d65
#
_entry.id   a7a2b01024d613ba4fa4c1d3b8ec6d65
#
_cell.length_a   1.000
_cell.length_b   1.000
_cell.length_c   1.000
_cell.angle_alpha   90.00
_cell.angle_beta   90.00
_cell.angle_gamma   90.00
#
_symmetry.space_group_name_H-M   'P 1'
#
loop_
_entity.id
_entity.type
_entity.pdbx_description
1 polymer ?
#
loop_
_entity_poly.entity_id
_entity_poly.type
_entity_poly.pdbx_seq_one_letter_code
_entity_poly.pdbx_strand_id
1 'polypeptide(L)'
;MGDGEKEVFFSLEEDEAVAKAVPSEAKSEPVLVAEEVPENIEILDADVIMQATGNYSVEWQLIGMDCPDCASKATRALNHLPQVSDPFVSATSGEVRLSVDLEKGSLSEVSSVLRSLGHAPDTEHHMLKGMRAATIAKRNNIEVRGLRKLLKLQPGILDAEIEKDGRILVQLVSQADSDLLK
;
A
#
# COMPACT_ATOMS: atom_id res chain seq x y z
N MET A 1 45.74 -23.24 34.90
CA MET A 1 46.07 -24.55 34.36
C MET A 1 44.88 -24.94 33.51
N GLY A 2 44.89 -25.03 32.23
CA GLY A 2 45.84 -24.93 31.11
C GLY A 2 44.97 -24.70 29.91
N ASP A 3 45.25 -23.78 29.16
CA ASP A 3 45.86 -23.71 27.83
C ASP A 3 45.30 -24.69 26.82
N GLY A 4 44.84 -24.16 25.70
CA GLY A 4 44.43 -24.91 24.53
C GLY A 4 43.97 -24.05 23.38
N GLU A 5 44.76 -23.03 23.00
CA GLU A 5 44.68 -22.41 21.67
C GLU A 5 44.99 -23.46 20.61
N LYS A 6 44.14 -23.58 19.63
CA LYS A 6 44.45 -24.22 18.35
C LYS A 6 44.10 -23.26 17.21
N GLU A 7 45.12 -22.53 16.83
CA GLU A 7 45.22 -21.93 15.51
C GLU A 7 45.22 -23.02 14.44
N VAL A 8 44.35 -22.93 13.49
CA VAL A 8 44.44 -23.73 12.27
C VAL A 8 44.79 -22.77 11.13
N PHE A 9 46.04 -22.79 10.82
CA PHE A 9 46.68 -22.18 9.68
C PHE A 9 46.28 -22.96 8.44
N PHE A 10 45.60 -22.32 7.50
CA PHE A 10 45.34 -22.92 6.19
C PHE A 10 46.17 -22.21 5.15
N SER A 11 47.15 -22.99 4.65
CA SER A 11 48.09 -22.60 3.61
C SER A 11 47.42 -22.44 2.26
N LEU A 12 47.78 -21.36 1.59
CA LEU A 12 47.62 -21.14 0.16
C LEU A 12 48.50 -22.15 -0.60
N GLU A 13 47.89 -22.88 -1.52
CA GLU A 13 48.64 -23.47 -2.64
C GLU A 13 48.04 -22.95 -3.94
N GLU A 14 48.87 -22.20 -4.64
CA GLU A 14 48.71 -21.79 -6.01
C GLU A 14 48.97 -23.00 -6.91
N ASP A 15 48.11 -23.21 -7.88
CA ASP A 15 48.46 -23.94 -9.08
C ASP A 15 47.95 -23.25 -10.32
N GLU A 16 48.92 -22.71 -11.05
CA GLU A 16 48.75 -22.25 -12.44
C GLU A 16 48.65 -23.48 -13.36
N ALA A 17 47.78 -23.38 -14.34
CA ALA A 17 48.15 -23.45 -15.74
C ALA A 17 47.00 -23.81 -16.69
N VAL A 18 46.96 -23.04 -17.72
CA VAL A 18 46.84 -23.33 -19.16
C VAL A 18 45.50 -23.22 -19.82
N ALA A 19 45.53 -22.18 -20.63
CA ALA A 19 44.58 -21.76 -21.70
C ALA A 19 44.12 -22.86 -22.65
N LYS A 20 42.88 -22.71 -23.12
CA LYS A 20 42.55 -22.66 -24.57
C LYS A 20 41.13 -22.25 -24.89
N ALA A 21 41.06 -21.11 -25.63
CA ALA A 21 40.24 -20.84 -26.80
C ALA A 21 38.71 -21.00 -26.75
N VAL A 22 38.08 -19.90 -26.86
CA VAL A 22 36.86 -19.35 -27.46
C VAL A 22 36.44 -20.06 -28.78
N PRO A 23 35.22 -19.92 -29.36
CA PRO A 23 34.05 -19.06 -29.03
C PRO A 23 32.70 -19.80 -29.14
N SER A 24 31.65 -19.24 -28.63
CA SER A 24 30.38 -19.10 -29.38
C SER A 24 29.35 -18.30 -28.56
N GLU A 25 28.87 -17.29 -29.20
CA GLU A 25 27.77 -16.44 -28.86
C GLU A 25 26.49 -17.24 -28.57
N ALA A 26 25.89 -17.00 -27.43
CA ALA A 26 24.46 -17.11 -27.24
C ALA A 26 24.01 -15.98 -26.35
N LYS A 27 23.53 -14.92 -26.96
CA LYS A 27 22.72 -13.89 -26.36
C LYS A 27 21.49 -14.56 -25.74
N SER A 28 21.48 -14.74 -24.46
CA SER A 28 20.24 -14.91 -23.70
C SER A 28 19.85 -13.53 -23.15
N GLU A 29 19.00 -12.86 -23.89
CA GLU A 29 18.25 -11.71 -23.40
C GLU A 29 17.47 -12.17 -22.15
N PRO A 30 17.47 -11.40 -21.06
CA PRO A 30 16.56 -11.67 -19.97
C PRO A 30 15.15 -11.44 -20.49
N VAL A 31 14.39 -12.51 -20.56
CA VAL A 31 12.94 -12.43 -20.75
C VAL A 31 12.40 -11.69 -19.55
N LEU A 32 12.14 -10.40 -19.73
CA LEU A 32 11.30 -9.62 -18.85
C LEU A 32 9.90 -10.27 -18.93
N VAL A 33 9.60 -11.08 -17.94
CA VAL A 33 8.23 -11.48 -17.67
C VAL A 33 7.50 -10.19 -17.35
N ALA A 34 6.75 -9.69 -18.31
CA ALA A 34 5.84 -8.60 -18.10
C ALA A 34 4.76 -9.11 -17.14
N GLU A 35 4.88 -8.78 -15.86
CA GLU A 35 3.75 -8.82 -14.94
C GLU A 35 2.65 -7.97 -15.58
N GLU A 36 1.59 -8.60 -16.01
CA GLU A 36 0.38 -7.94 -16.48
C GLU A 36 -0.23 -7.19 -15.29
N VAL A 37 0.14 -5.93 -15.18
CA VAL A 37 -0.49 -5.00 -14.25
C VAL A 37 -1.85 -4.64 -14.84
N PRO A 38 -2.96 -4.77 -14.09
CA PRO A 38 -4.28 -4.46 -14.62
C PRO A 38 -4.29 -3.05 -15.21
N GLU A 39 -4.60 -2.97 -16.49
CA GLU A 39 -4.79 -1.72 -17.21
C GLU A 39 -6.03 -1.02 -16.69
N ASN A 40 -5.86 0.22 -16.34
CA ASN A 40 -6.88 1.25 -16.11
C ASN A 40 -7.00 1.76 -14.66
N ILE A 41 -5.95 2.45 -14.22
CA ILE A 41 -6.17 3.58 -13.34
C ILE A 41 -5.87 4.81 -14.21
N GLU A 42 -6.92 5.51 -14.64
CA GLU A 42 -6.76 6.85 -15.19
C GLU A 42 -6.14 7.72 -14.12
N ILE A 43 -4.88 8.06 -14.34
CA ILE A 43 -4.17 8.96 -13.46
C ILE A 43 -4.77 10.33 -13.73
N LEU A 44 -5.53 10.84 -12.78
CA LEU A 44 -5.88 12.24 -12.74
C LEU A 44 -4.60 13.06 -12.95
N ASP A 45 -4.66 14.04 -13.86
CA ASP A 45 -3.62 15.05 -14.04
C ASP A 45 -3.52 15.88 -12.74
N ALA A 46 -2.95 15.27 -11.72
CA ALA A 46 -2.81 15.87 -10.40
C ALA A 46 -1.59 16.80 -10.40
N ASP A 47 -1.72 17.94 -11.06
CA ASP A 47 -0.73 19.01 -10.93
C ASP A 47 -0.62 19.49 -9.48
N VAL A 48 -1.71 19.40 -8.71
CA VAL A 48 -1.75 19.70 -7.27
C VAL A 48 -2.72 18.75 -6.58
N ILE A 49 -2.26 18.00 -5.59
CA ILE A 49 -3.12 17.19 -4.74
C ILE A 49 -3.81 18.12 -3.73
N MET A 50 -5.07 18.40 -3.93
CA MET A 50 -5.89 19.16 -2.98
C MET A 50 -6.56 18.22 -1.99
N GLN A 51 -6.81 18.70 -0.77
CA GLN A 51 -7.64 17.95 0.17
C GLN A 51 -9.06 17.88 -0.40
N ALA A 52 -9.56 16.67 -0.58
CA ALA A 52 -10.94 16.48 -1.02
C ALA A 52 -11.91 16.89 0.11
N THR A 53 -13.06 17.42 -0.29
CA THR A 53 -14.15 17.79 0.61
C THR A 53 -15.43 17.12 0.14
N GLY A 54 -16.38 16.95 1.04
CA GLY A 54 -17.68 16.38 0.72
C GLY A 54 -17.94 15.05 1.43
N ASN A 55 -19.13 14.51 1.16
CA ASN A 55 -19.63 13.30 1.78
C ASN A 55 -19.79 12.22 0.71
N TYR A 56 -19.32 11.01 0.96
CA TYR A 56 -19.44 9.90 0.02
C TYR A 56 -19.64 8.57 0.74
N SER A 57 -20.37 7.67 0.08
CA SER A 57 -20.60 6.31 0.57
C SER A 57 -19.56 5.36 0.00
N VAL A 58 -19.04 4.49 0.85
CA VAL A 58 -18.02 3.49 0.49
C VAL A 58 -18.38 2.12 1.04
N GLU A 59 -17.90 1.12 0.34
CA GLU A 59 -18.06 -0.28 0.70
C GLU A 59 -16.77 -1.04 0.41
N TRP A 60 -16.37 -1.94 1.33
CA TRP A 60 -15.24 -2.86 1.13
C TRP A 60 -15.35 -4.08 2.02
N GLN A 61 -14.52 -5.08 1.76
CA GLN A 61 -14.43 -6.30 2.53
C GLN A 61 -13.36 -6.21 3.62
N LEU A 62 -13.58 -6.93 4.73
CA LEU A 62 -12.61 -7.10 5.81
C LEU A 62 -12.17 -8.56 5.91
N ILE A 63 -10.87 -8.75 6.07
CA ILE A 63 -10.30 -10.07 6.36
C ILE A 63 -10.63 -10.47 7.81
N GLY A 64 -11.08 -11.71 7.99
CA GLY A 64 -11.28 -12.30 9.31
C GLY A 64 -12.48 -11.74 10.11
N MET A 65 -13.46 -11.16 9.42
CA MET A 65 -14.71 -10.72 10.04
C MET A 65 -15.76 -11.84 9.97
N ASP A 66 -15.70 -12.76 10.91
CA ASP A 66 -16.60 -13.93 10.98
C ASP A 66 -17.40 -14.02 12.31
N CYS A 67 -17.25 -13.03 13.16
CA CYS A 67 -17.80 -13.00 14.52
C CYS A 67 -18.83 -11.87 14.68
N PRO A 68 -20.10 -12.17 15.03
CA PRO A 68 -21.12 -11.15 15.27
C PRO A 68 -20.74 -10.11 16.34
N ASP A 69 -20.04 -10.54 17.40
CA ASP A 69 -19.55 -9.61 18.43
C ASP A 69 -18.46 -8.70 17.90
N CYS A 70 -17.61 -9.21 17.00
CA CYS A 70 -16.57 -8.43 16.33
C CYS A 70 -17.19 -7.35 15.44
N ALA A 71 -18.20 -7.72 14.63
CA ALA A 71 -18.95 -6.80 13.79
C ALA A 71 -19.64 -5.70 14.62
N SER A 72 -20.26 -6.10 15.75
CA SER A 72 -20.89 -5.15 16.68
C SER A 72 -19.88 -4.19 17.34
N LYS A 73 -18.69 -4.68 17.67
CA LYS A 73 -17.59 -3.83 18.22
C LYS A 73 -17.07 -2.88 17.16
N ALA A 74 -16.87 -3.37 15.94
CA ALA A 74 -16.44 -2.54 14.81
C ALA A 74 -17.46 -1.44 14.52
N THR A 75 -18.74 -1.77 14.38
CA THR A 75 -19.82 -0.79 14.16
C THR A 75 -19.85 0.28 15.27
N ARG A 76 -19.72 -0.13 16.54
CA ARG A 76 -19.67 0.85 17.66
C ARG A 76 -18.44 1.75 17.58
N ALA A 77 -17.27 1.19 17.27
CA ALA A 77 -16.05 1.98 17.14
C ALA A 77 -16.16 2.99 15.98
N LEU A 78 -16.75 2.59 14.84
CA LEU A 78 -16.99 3.47 13.71
C LEU A 78 -17.98 4.59 14.02
N ASN A 79 -19.02 4.33 14.82
CA ASN A 79 -19.98 5.35 15.25
C ASN A 79 -19.35 6.45 16.14
N HIS A 80 -18.18 6.21 16.72
CA HIS A 80 -17.47 7.23 17.50
C HIS A 80 -16.61 8.17 16.65
N LEU A 81 -16.46 7.88 15.34
CA LEU A 81 -15.68 8.71 14.44
C LEU A 81 -16.55 9.86 13.89
N PRO A 82 -16.13 11.12 14.04
CA PRO A 82 -16.96 12.28 13.67
C PRO A 82 -17.19 12.38 12.15
N GLN A 83 -16.31 11.76 11.34
CA GLN A 83 -16.42 11.73 9.89
C GLN A 83 -17.30 10.59 9.37
N VAL A 84 -17.74 9.67 10.22
CA VAL A 84 -18.50 8.47 9.81
C VAL A 84 -19.98 8.65 10.12
N SER A 85 -20.82 8.32 9.15
CA SER A 85 -22.27 8.18 9.32
C SER A 85 -22.74 6.83 8.75
N ASP A 86 -23.80 6.31 9.36
CA ASP A 86 -24.48 5.07 8.97
C ASP A 86 -23.54 3.84 8.82
N PRO A 87 -22.62 3.58 9.77
CA PRO A 87 -21.72 2.46 9.64
C PRO A 87 -22.47 1.14 9.83
N PHE A 88 -22.27 0.24 8.87
CA PHE A 88 -22.76 -1.13 8.89
C PHE A 88 -21.60 -2.09 8.68
N VAL A 89 -21.49 -3.10 9.53
CA VAL A 89 -20.50 -4.18 9.41
C VAL A 89 -21.21 -5.50 9.46
N SER A 90 -21.06 -6.29 8.42
CA SER A 90 -21.63 -7.64 8.31
C SER A 90 -20.64 -8.68 8.80
N ALA A 91 -21.03 -9.49 9.81
CA ALA A 91 -20.23 -10.62 10.24
C ALA A 91 -20.27 -11.80 9.24
N THR A 92 -21.33 -11.90 8.45
CA THR A 92 -21.52 -13.03 7.51
C THR A 92 -20.70 -12.84 6.23
N SER A 93 -20.68 -11.62 5.69
CA SER A 93 -19.97 -11.29 4.45
C SER A 93 -18.62 -10.63 4.69
N GLY A 94 -18.33 -10.18 5.91
CA GLY A 94 -17.15 -9.36 6.19
C GLY A 94 -17.23 -7.95 5.61
N GLU A 95 -18.38 -7.53 5.11
CA GLU A 95 -18.61 -6.28 4.41
C GLU A 95 -18.75 -5.10 5.37
N VAL A 96 -18.11 -4.00 5.02
CA VAL A 96 -18.27 -2.70 5.68
C VAL A 96 -18.90 -1.73 4.70
N ARG A 97 -19.97 -1.07 5.13
CA ARG A 97 -20.59 0.07 4.43
C ARG A 97 -20.67 1.25 5.36
N LEU A 98 -20.36 2.42 4.88
CA LEU A 98 -20.51 3.66 5.63
C LEU A 98 -20.44 4.88 4.71
N SER A 99 -20.84 6.02 5.22
CA SER A 99 -20.60 7.31 4.58
C SER A 99 -19.52 8.07 5.33
N VAL A 100 -18.59 8.69 4.60
CA VAL A 100 -17.46 9.47 5.13
C VAL A 100 -17.62 10.92 4.75
N ASP A 101 -17.52 11.80 5.73
CA ASP A 101 -17.43 13.24 5.57
C ASP A 101 -15.94 13.65 5.56
N LEU A 102 -15.43 13.99 4.38
CA LEU A 102 -14.02 14.32 4.18
C LEU A 102 -13.60 15.64 4.84
N GLU A 103 -14.54 16.48 5.21
CA GLU A 103 -14.23 17.72 5.96
C GLU A 103 -13.87 17.42 7.42
N LYS A 104 -14.39 16.30 7.97
CA LYS A 104 -14.18 15.90 9.36
C LYS A 104 -13.06 14.90 9.55
N GLY A 105 -12.69 14.16 8.51
CA GLY A 105 -11.63 13.16 8.59
C GLY A 105 -11.45 12.36 7.30
N SER A 106 -10.66 11.31 7.37
CA SER A 106 -10.28 10.49 6.21
C SER A 106 -10.77 9.05 6.30
N LEU A 107 -10.90 8.39 5.15
CA LEU A 107 -11.15 6.95 5.09
C LEU A 107 -9.99 6.14 5.67
N SER A 108 -8.77 6.65 5.58
CA SER A 108 -7.58 6.03 6.17
C SER A 108 -7.65 5.94 7.70
N GLU A 109 -8.27 6.90 8.37
CA GLU A 109 -8.50 6.83 9.83
C GLU A 109 -9.51 5.75 10.18
N VAL A 110 -10.58 5.61 9.40
CA VAL A 110 -11.55 4.53 9.51
C VAL A 110 -10.87 3.16 9.39
N SER A 111 -10.06 2.98 8.35
CA SER A 111 -9.26 1.77 8.15
C SER A 111 -8.31 1.50 9.33
N SER A 112 -7.69 2.53 9.88
CA SER A 112 -6.78 2.41 11.04
C SER A 112 -7.51 1.92 12.28
N VAL A 113 -8.74 2.38 12.54
CA VAL A 113 -9.57 1.91 13.65
C VAL A 113 -9.92 0.43 13.46
N LEU A 114 -10.35 0.01 12.27
CA LEU A 114 -10.66 -1.39 11.99
C LEU A 114 -9.44 -2.30 12.15
N ARG A 115 -8.27 -1.87 11.67
CA ARG A 115 -6.99 -2.59 11.87
C ARG A 115 -6.62 -2.72 13.35
N SER A 116 -6.89 -1.71 14.17
CA SER A 116 -6.64 -1.77 15.62
C SER A 116 -7.53 -2.80 16.34
N LEU A 117 -8.67 -3.15 15.74
CA LEU A 117 -9.56 -4.21 16.20
C LEU A 117 -9.19 -5.59 15.64
N GLY A 118 -8.13 -5.69 14.82
CA GLY A 118 -7.65 -6.93 14.24
C GLY A 118 -8.23 -7.25 12.85
N HIS A 119 -8.94 -6.32 12.22
CA HIS A 119 -9.58 -6.53 10.92
C HIS A 119 -8.96 -5.64 9.85
N ALA A 120 -8.20 -6.25 8.94
CA ALA A 120 -7.59 -5.54 7.81
C ALA A 120 -8.57 -5.46 6.62
N PRO A 121 -8.50 -4.40 5.82
CA PRO A 121 -9.20 -4.35 4.54
C PRO A 121 -8.73 -5.47 3.61
N ASP A 122 -9.68 -6.16 2.97
CA ASP A 122 -9.42 -7.13 1.91
C ASP A 122 -9.41 -6.41 0.56
N THR A 123 -8.36 -5.64 0.35
CA THR A 123 -8.18 -4.82 -0.86
C THR A 123 -6.74 -4.91 -1.33
N GLU A 124 -6.54 -4.83 -2.63
CA GLU A 124 -5.22 -4.90 -3.24
C GLU A 124 -4.46 -3.57 -3.11
N HIS A 125 -3.12 -3.69 -3.12
CA HIS A 125 -2.25 -2.53 -3.23
C HIS A 125 -1.97 -2.25 -4.70
N HIS A 126 -2.25 -1.03 -5.12
CA HIS A 126 -2.02 -0.56 -6.48
C HIS A 126 -0.81 0.36 -6.52
N MET A 127 0.05 0.16 -7.50
CA MET A 127 1.19 1.04 -7.74
C MET A 127 0.75 2.20 -8.63
N LEU A 128 1.04 3.44 -8.21
CA LEU A 128 0.84 4.62 -9.06
C LEU A 128 1.92 4.65 -10.15
N LYS A 129 1.53 4.27 -11.36
CA LYS A 129 2.43 4.23 -12.52
C LYS A 129 2.85 5.65 -12.94
N GLY A 130 4.12 5.78 -13.33
CA GLY A 130 4.65 7.05 -13.84
C GLY A 130 4.90 8.14 -12.81
N MET A 131 4.48 7.93 -11.56
CA MET A 131 4.62 8.90 -10.48
C MET A 131 5.71 8.48 -9.49
N ARG A 132 6.66 9.36 -9.25
CA ARG A 132 7.67 9.21 -8.20
C ARG A 132 7.34 10.14 -7.03
N ALA A 133 7.43 9.61 -5.81
CA ALA A 133 7.12 10.36 -4.60
C ALA A 133 7.87 11.71 -4.52
N ALA A 134 9.15 11.73 -4.89
CA ALA A 134 9.94 12.96 -4.91
C ALA A 134 9.40 14.02 -5.91
N THR A 135 8.90 13.58 -7.07
CA THR A 135 8.34 14.49 -8.08
C THR A 135 7.04 15.11 -7.58
N ILE A 136 6.14 14.28 -7.03
CA ILE A 136 4.86 14.76 -6.50
C ILE A 136 5.09 15.66 -5.29
N ALA A 137 5.95 15.26 -4.37
CA ALA A 137 6.28 16.05 -3.19
C ALA A 137 6.82 17.44 -3.58
N LYS A 138 7.73 17.50 -4.57
CA LYS A 138 8.26 18.76 -5.09
C LYS A 138 7.17 19.62 -5.73
N ARG A 139 6.26 19.06 -6.53
CA ARG A 139 5.17 19.82 -7.16
C ARG A 139 4.22 20.42 -6.11
N ASN A 140 3.97 19.71 -5.02
CA ASN A 140 3.10 20.15 -3.94
C ASN A 140 3.83 20.96 -2.85
N ASN A 141 5.10 21.27 -3.04
CA ASN A 141 5.94 22.01 -2.08
C ASN A 141 5.92 21.38 -0.67
N ILE A 142 5.97 20.05 -0.60
CA ILE A 142 6.01 19.28 0.65
C ILE A 142 7.21 18.33 0.66
N GLU A 143 7.57 17.84 1.84
CA GLU A 143 8.55 16.77 1.94
C GLU A 143 7.91 15.40 1.60
N VAL A 144 8.72 14.44 1.11
CA VAL A 144 8.25 13.09 0.74
C VAL A 144 7.50 12.40 1.89
N ARG A 145 7.95 12.60 3.13
CA ARG A 145 7.24 12.07 4.31
C ARG A 145 5.84 12.69 4.52
N GLY A 146 5.65 13.94 4.11
CA GLY A 146 4.35 14.62 4.14
C GLY A 146 3.40 14.12 3.07
N LEU A 147 3.92 13.65 1.94
CA LEU A 147 3.13 13.12 0.84
C LEU A 147 2.27 11.92 1.26
N ARG A 148 2.80 11.00 2.07
CA ARG A 148 2.01 9.87 2.59
C ARG A 148 0.76 10.34 3.34
N LYS A 149 0.90 11.38 4.17
CA LYS A 149 -0.24 11.96 4.90
C LYS A 149 -1.26 12.57 3.95
N LEU A 150 -0.78 13.32 2.94
CA LEU A 150 -1.64 13.97 1.96
C LEU A 150 -2.42 12.94 1.12
N LEU A 151 -1.77 11.85 0.70
CA LEU A 151 -2.43 10.75 -0.01
C LEU A 151 -3.54 10.10 0.82
N LYS A 152 -3.32 9.90 2.12
CA LYS A 152 -4.33 9.32 3.01
C LYS A 152 -5.56 10.21 3.24
N LEU A 153 -5.47 11.48 2.90
CA LEU A 153 -6.60 12.42 2.95
C LEU A 153 -7.42 12.42 1.64
N GLN A 154 -7.02 11.63 0.64
CA GLN A 154 -7.75 11.54 -0.61
C GLN A 154 -8.93 10.58 -0.51
N PRO A 155 -10.03 10.84 -1.24
CA PRO A 155 -11.18 9.95 -1.27
C PRO A 155 -10.80 8.56 -1.79
N GLY A 156 -11.43 7.52 -1.26
CA GLY A 156 -11.22 6.15 -1.69
C GLY A 156 -9.89 5.52 -1.24
N ILE A 157 -8.96 6.26 -0.67
CA ILE A 157 -7.67 5.72 -0.20
C ILE A 157 -7.78 5.26 1.24
N LEU A 158 -7.65 3.95 1.44
CA LEU A 158 -7.59 3.29 2.76
C LEU A 158 -6.20 3.37 3.39
N ASP A 159 -5.16 3.24 2.58
CA ASP A 159 -3.76 3.39 3.01
C ASP A 159 -2.88 3.82 1.84
N ALA A 160 -1.73 4.42 2.16
CA ALA A 160 -0.73 4.81 1.20
C ALA A 160 0.67 4.54 1.77
N GLU A 161 1.53 3.95 0.97
CA GLU A 161 2.92 3.68 1.31
C GLU A 161 3.86 4.23 0.25
N ILE A 162 5.03 4.65 0.68
CA ILE A 162 6.10 5.11 -0.20
C ILE A 162 7.28 4.18 0.02
N GLU A 163 7.64 3.45 -1.03
CA GLU A 163 8.77 2.54 -1.00
C GLU A 163 10.11 3.28 -1.01
N LYS A 164 11.18 2.57 -0.65
CA LYS A 164 12.55 3.15 -0.60
C LYS A 164 13.04 3.67 -1.95
N ASP A 165 12.55 3.08 -3.04
CA ASP A 165 12.88 3.49 -4.42
C ASP A 165 12.01 4.67 -4.92
N GLY A 166 11.10 5.16 -4.09
CA GLY A 166 10.21 6.28 -4.39
C GLY A 166 8.95 5.91 -5.15
N ARG A 167 8.62 4.60 -5.30
CA ARG A 167 7.33 4.16 -5.79
C ARG A 167 6.25 4.42 -4.74
N ILE A 168 5.04 4.66 -5.19
CA ILE A 168 3.88 4.92 -4.34
C ILE A 168 2.92 3.76 -4.50
N LEU A 169 2.61 3.11 -3.39
CA LEU A 169 1.59 2.09 -3.29
C LEU A 169 0.39 2.69 -2.57
N VAL A 170 -0.80 2.48 -3.11
CA VAL A 170 -2.07 2.90 -2.51
C VAL A 170 -2.99 1.71 -2.36
N GLN A 171 -3.72 1.66 -1.27
CA GLN A 171 -4.78 0.69 -1.04
C GLN A 171 -6.12 1.41 -1.20
N LEU A 172 -6.90 0.98 -2.19
CA LEU A 172 -8.14 1.62 -2.58
C LEU A 172 -9.35 0.80 -2.13
N VAL A 173 -10.50 1.46 -1.97
CA VAL A 173 -11.79 0.76 -1.89
C VAL A 173 -12.13 0.20 -3.26
N SER A 174 -12.62 -1.04 -3.32
CA SER A 174 -12.93 -1.75 -4.55
C SER A 174 -14.10 -1.14 -5.35
N GLN A 175 -14.90 -0.30 -4.71
CA GLN A 175 -15.98 0.48 -5.33
C GLN A 175 -15.83 1.94 -4.88
N ALA A 176 -14.80 2.62 -5.39
CA ALA A 176 -14.85 4.07 -5.40
C ALA A 176 -15.98 4.45 -6.36
N ASP A 177 -17.00 5.15 -5.85
CA ASP A 177 -18.04 5.73 -6.69
C ASP A 177 -17.31 6.53 -7.78
N SER A 178 -17.53 6.17 -9.06
CA SER A 178 -16.82 6.78 -10.19
C SER A 178 -17.04 8.32 -10.28
N ASP A 179 -17.98 8.84 -9.51
CA ASP A 179 -18.21 10.26 -9.35
C ASP A 179 -17.21 11.00 -8.44
N LEU A 180 -16.42 10.26 -7.64
CA LEU A 180 -15.38 10.84 -6.79
C LEU A 180 -14.05 11.10 -7.52
N LEU A 181 -13.90 10.51 -8.70
CA LEU A 181 -12.71 10.61 -9.54
C LEU A 181 -12.88 11.58 -10.73
N LYS A 182 -13.98 12.33 -10.78
CA LYS A 182 -14.23 13.42 -11.71
C LYS A 182 -13.97 14.76 -11.05
#